data_7e747846750ea2bbb2d1c23c1e540c20
#
_entry.id   7e747846750ea2bbb2d1c23c1e540c20
#
_cell.length_a   1.000
_cell.length_b   1.000
_cell.length_c   1.000
_cell.angle_alpha   90.00
_cell.angle_beta   90.00
_cell.angle_gamma   90.00
#
_symmetry.space_group_name_H-M   'P 1'
#
loop_
_entity.id
_entity.type
_entity.pdbx_description
1 polymer ?
#
loop_
_entity_poly.entity_id
_entity_poly.type
_entity_poly.pdbx_seq_one_letter_code
_entity_poly.pdbx_strand_id
1 'polypeptide(L)'
;MKKLLLIAVLIAACLSATAYVACVAAPLLGKNIKGSGKIVTKTVPAPDFDGIEASRAVKVVISDKVSDIRIEADDNLIDLVVVRAVKGKLEATLDQEVNNIQNGNVTITVPANGKIRSLDASSASKIIGETTLKAGKFSIEASSAAKIKAAVEAVSCTIETSSASKVEASIEAESCSLDA
;
A
#
# COMPACT_ATOMS: atom_id res chain seq x y z
N MET A 1 -44.99 30.84 -14.78
CA MET A 1 -43.69 31.53 -14.88
C MET A 1 -42.66 31.11 -13.80
N LYS A 2 -43.02 30.97 -12.52
CA LYS A 2 -42.08 30.57 -11.48
C LYS A 2 -41.48 29.16 -11.63
N LYS A 3 -42.26 28.20 -12.18
CA LYS A 3 -41.76 26.82 -12.40
C LYS A 3 -40.74 26.70 -13.55
N LEU A 4 -40.88 27.56 -14.57
CA LEU A 4 -39.94 27.58 -15.69
C LEU A 4 -38.56 28.15 -15.29
N LEU A 5 -38.55 29.12 -14.39
CA LEU A 5 -37.31 29.70 -13.85
C LEU A 5 -36.51 28.71 -13.02
N LEU A 6 -37.19 27.84 -12.26
CA LEU A 6 -36.56 26.79 -11.43
C LEU A 6 -35.88 25.71 -12.26
N ILE A 7 -36.47 25.34 -13.42
CA ILE A 7 -35.91 24.37 -14.35
C ILE A 7 -34.68 24.95 -15.05
N ALA A 8 -34.71 26.26 -15.45
CA ALA A 8 -33.56 26.91 -16.04
C ALA A 8 -32.35 27.04 -15.10
N VAL A 9 -32.58 27.26 -13.78
CA VAL A 9 -31.52 27.32 -12.78
C VAL A 9 -30.94 25.94 -12.53
N LEU A 10 -31.74 24.87 -12.52
CA LEU A 10 -31.26 23.49 -12.39
C LEU A 10 -30.43 23.03 -13.59
N ILE A 11 -30.80 23.42 -14.82
CA ILE A 11 -30.02 23.11 -16.03
C ILE A 11 -28.68 23.88 -16.03
N ALA A 12 -28.68 25.13 -15.60
CA ALA A 12 -27.44 25.91 -15.49
C ALA A 12 -26.49 25.34 -14.42
N ALA A 13 -27.01 24.84 -13.31
CA ALA A 13 -26.21 24.19 -12.26
C ALA A 13 -25.61 22.84 -12.74
N CYS A 14 -26.38 22.07 -13.54
CA CYS A 14 -25.85 20.83 -14.14
C CYS A 14 -24.76 21.08 -15.19
N LEU A 15 -24.90 22.13 -16.01
CA LEU A 15 -23.89 22.50 -17.00
C LEU A 15 -22.60 23.03 -16.35
N SER A 16 -22.70 23.74 -15.24
CA SER A 16 -21.51 24.18 -14.48
C SER A 16 -20.82 23.05 -13.75
N ALA A 17 -21.55 22.03 -13.26
CA ALA A 17 -20.99 20.86 -12.60
C ALA A 17 -20.21 19.95 -13.59
N THR A 18 -20.68 19.78 -14.81
CA THR A 18 -19.96 19.00 -15.84
C THR A 18 -18.69 19.67 -16.32
N ALA A 19 -18.66 21.00 -16.42
CA ALA A 19 -17.45 21.75 -16.75
C ALA A 19 -16.42 21.73 -15.62
N TYR A 20 -16.86 21.72 -14.35
CA TYR A 20 -15.98 21.65 -13.19
C TYR A 20 -15.34 20.25 -13.05
N VAL A 21 -16.09 19.18 -13.32
CA VAL A 21 -15.57 17.80 -13.31
C VAL A 21 -14.53 17.59 -14.41
N ALA A 22 -14.71 18.16 -15.61
CA ALA A 22 -13.72 18.06 -16.68
C ALA A 22 -12.42 18.81 -16.36
N CYS A 23 -12.47 19.89 -15.58
CA CYS A 23 -11.29 20.66 -15.21
C CYS A 23 -10.48 20.02 -14.06
N VAL A 24 -11.14 19.24 -13.19
CA VAL A 24 -10.48 18.52 -12.07
C VAL A 24 -9.95 17.15 -12.52
N ALA A 25 -10.46 16.56 -13.59
CA ALA A 25 -10.00 15.28 -14.11
C ALA A 25 -8.66 15.35 -14.88
N ALA A 26 -8.23 16.54 -15.30
CA ALA A 26 -6.97 16.70 -16.04
C ALA A 26 -5.68 16.41 -15.26
N PRO A 27 -5.59 16.62 -13.92
CA PRO A 27 -4.40 16.27 -13.16
C PRO A 27 -4.32 14.79 -12.73
N LEU A 28 -5.36 13.98 -12.95
CA LEU A 28 -5.41 12.56 -12.53
C LEU A 28 -4.81 11.56 -13.55
N LEU A 29 -4.30 12.04 -14.67
CA LEU A 29 -3.57 11.22 -15.65
C LEU A 29 -2.11 11.05 -15.19
N GLY A 30 -1.90 10.19 -14.18
CA GLY A 30 -0.55 9.80 -13.76
C GLY A 30 0.23 9.11 -14.88
N LYS A 31 1.55 9.12 -14.77
CA LYS A 31 2.45 8.53 -15.76
C LYS A 31 2.38 7.01 -15.76
N ASN A 32 2.28 6.40 -16.94
CA ASN A 32 2.52 4.98 -17.13
C ASN A 32 4.03 4.80 -17.36
N ILE A 33 4.70 4.05 -16.50
CA ILE A 33 6.15 3.87 -16.54
C ILE A 33 6.47 2.40 -16.82
N LYS A 34 7.36 2.16 -17.77
CA LYS A 34 7.95 0.84 -17.98
C LYS A 34 9.26 0.76 -17.23
N GLY A 35 9.46 -0.30 -16.43
CA GLY A 35 10.73 -0.56 -15.76
C GLY A 35 11.87 -0.66 -16.76
N SER A 36 13.03 -0.13 -16.43
CA SER A 36 14.23 -0.16 -17.29
C SER A 36 14.90 -1.54 -17.32
N GLY A 37 14.64 -2.39 -16.34
CA GLY A 37 15.33 -3.66 -16.13
C GLY A 37 16.69 -3.54 -15.45
N LYS A 38 17.17 -2.32 -15.17
CA LYS A 38 18.44 -2.07 -14.48
C LYS A 38 18.18 -1.77 -13.01
N ILE A 39 18.42 -2.74 -12.14
CA ILE A 39 18.19 -2.60 -10.71
C ILE A 39 19.30 -1.80 -10.04
N VAL A 40 18.90 -0.83 -9.23
CA VAL A 40 19.77 -0.06 -8.34
C VAL A 40 19.30 -0.19 -6.90
N THR A 41 20.18 0.09 -5.94
CA THR A 41 19.90 -0.04 -4.51
C THR A 41 20.10 1.30 -3.82
N LYS A 42 19.17 1.65 -2.90
CA LYS A 42 19.24 2.78 -2.00
C LYS A 42 18.96 2.32 -0.58
N THR A 43 19.74 2.79 0.38
CA THR A 43 19.50 2.52 1.80
C THR A 43 19.08 3.79 2.51
N VAL A 44 18.06 3.72 3.35
CA VAL A 44 17.58 4.83 4.17
C VAL A 44 17.41 4.37 5.62
N PRO A 45 17.65 5.23 6.62
CA PRO A 45 17.43 4.87 8.02
C PRO A 45 15.99 4.41 8.26
N ALA A 46 15.81 3.35 9.05
CA ALA A 46 14.48 2.91 9.45
C ALA A 46 13.89 3.88 10.48
N PRO A 47 12.73 4.49 10.23
CA PRO A 47 12.01 5.25 11.25
C PRO A 47 11.43 4.32 12.31
N ASP A 48 10.90 4.87 13.41
CA ASP A 48 10.11 4.06 14.36
C ASP A 48 8.72 3.78 13.78
N PHE A 49 8.32 2.50 13.76
CA PHE A 49 7.03 2.05 13.27
C PHE A 49 6.59 0.75 13.96
N ASP A 50 5.29 0.52 14.03
CA ASP A 50 4.64 -0.67 14.58
C ASP A 50 3.62 -1.32 13.62
N GLY A 51 3.51 -0.79 12.40
CA GLY A 51 2.72 -1.34 11.31
C GLY A 51 3.37 -1.11 9.96
N ILE A 52 2.97 -1.86 8.96
CA ILE A 52 3.45 -1.73 7.57
C ILE A 52 2.25 -1.61 6.67
N GLU A 53 2.25 -0.58 5.83
CA GLU A 53 1.26 -0.34 4.78
C GLU A 53 1.94 -0.36 3.42
N ALA A 54 1.58 -1.32 2.56
CA ALA A 54 2.12 -1.47 1.22
C ALA A 54 1.04 -1.23 0.17
N SER A 55 1.33 -0.43 -0.85
CA SER A 55 0.40 -0.17 -1.94
C SER A 55 1.09 0.03 -3.28
N ARG A 56 0.32 0.10 -4.39
CA ARG A 56 0.81 0.41 -5.73
C ARG A 56 1.90 -0.54 -6.24
N ALA A 57 1.61 -1.85 -6.18
CA ALA A 57 2.45 -2.92 -6.73
C ALA A 57 3.88 -3.02 -6.15
N VAL A 58 4.18 -2.38 -5.01
CA VAL A 58 5.47 -2.57 -4.34
C VAL A 58 5.51 -3.92 -3.62
N LYS A 59 6.72 -4.48 -3.49
CA LYS A 59 6.99 -5.65 -2.68
C LYS A 59 7.74 -5.24 -1.43
N VAL A 60 7.18 -5.52 -0.26
CA VAL A 60 7.84 -5.35 1.04
C VAL A 60 8.31 -6.70 1.57
N VAL A 61 9.54 -6.76 2.04
CA VAL A 61 10.13 -7.93 2.69
C VAL A 61 10.54 -7.53 4.11
N ILE A 62 9.98 -8.21 5.12
CA ILE A 62 10.32 -8.00 6.53
C ILE A 62 11.40 -9.00 6.90
N SER A 63 12.58 -8.53 7.29
CA SER A 63 13.73 -9.37 7.55
C SER A 63 14.48 -8.96 8.82
N ASP A 64 15.00 -9.91 9.56
CA ASP A 64 15.88 -9.71 10.72
C ASP A 64 17.35 -9.50 10.33
N LYS A 65 17.66 -9.57 9.02
CA LYS A 65 19.03 -9.44 8.48
C LYS A 65 19.42 -8.00 8.17
N VAL A 66 18.52 -7.04 8.32
CA VAL A 66 18.76 -5.63 8.04
C VAL A 66 18.39 -4.76 9.23
N SER A 67 19.14 -3.68 9.46
CA SER A 67 18.85 -2.66 10.48
C SER A 67 18.20 -1.40 9.87
N ASP A 68 18.49 -1.16 8.60
CA ASP A 68 17.98 -0.04 7.83
C ASP A 68 17.08 -0.52 6.71
N ILE A 69 16.30 0.38 6.13
CA ILE A 69 15.45 0.07 4.98
C ILE A 69 16.29 0.05 3.72
N ARG A 70 16.27 -1.07 3.00
CA ARG A 70 16.92 -1.24 1.71
C ARG A 70 15.87 -1.24 0.60
N ILE A 71 16.03 -0.36 -0.35
CA ILE A 71 15.16 -0.21 -1.52
C ILE A 71 15.93 -0.68 -2.75
N GLU A 72 15.40 -1.67 -3.45
CA GLU A 72 15.91 -2.18 -4.73
C GLU A 72 14.84 -1.95 -5.79
N ALA A 73 15.14 -1.16 -6.79
CA ALA A 73 14.20 -0.84 -7.85
C ALA A 73 14.91 -0.62 -9.18
N ASP A 74 14.14 -0.63 -10.27
CA ASP A 74 14.63 -0.13 -11.55
C ASP A 74 15.15 1.31 -11.39
N ASP A 75 16.25 1.67 -12.06
CA ASP A 75 16.92 2.97 -11.91
C ASP A 75 16.00 4.16 -12.25
N ASN A 76 15.04 3.97 -13.12
CA ASN A 76 14.01 4.96 -13.46
C ASN A 76 12.81 4.98 -12.51
N LEU A 77 12.75 4.09 -11.53
CA LEU A 77 11.69 4.00 -10.52
C LEU A 77 12.17 4.35 -9.11
N ILE A 78 13.47 4.22 -8.81
CA ILE A 78 14.03 4.32 -7.45
C ILE A 78 13.68 5.64 -6.75
N ASP A 79 13.68 6.76 -7.46
CA ASP A 79 13.35 8.08 -6.91
C ASP A 79 11.85 8.33 -6.77
N LEU A 80 11.01 7.47 -7.35
CA LEU A 80 9.55 7.48 -7.20
C LEU A 80 9.06 6.59 -6.06
N VAL A 81 9.97 5.84 -5.41
CA VAL A 81 9.63 5.02 -4.25
C VAL A 81 9.50 5.90 -3.02
N VAL A 82 8.34 5.83 -2.37
CA VAL A 82 8.03 6.57 -1.14
C VAL A 82 8.06 5.61 0.03
N VAL A 83 8.95 5.87 1.00
CA VAL A 83 9.01 5.16 2.28
C VAL A 83 9.04 6.18 3.40
N ARG A 84 8.00 6.19 4.24
CA ARG A 84 7.88 7.15 5.35
C ARG A 84 7.03 6.58 6.48
N ALA A 85 7.25 7.05 7.71
CA ALA A 85 6.38 6.74 8.84
C ALA A 85 5.21 7.73 8.91
N VAL A 86 3.99 7.22 8.93
CA VAL A 86 2.76 7.99 9.07
C VAL A 86 1.89 7.35 10.15
N LYS A 87 1.64 8.07 11.23
CA LYS A 87 0.81 7.61 12.37
C LYS A 87 1.23 6.23 12.93
N GLY A 88 2.54 5.97 13.01
CA GLY A 88 3.09 4.71 13.49
C GLY A 88 3.20 3.60 12.43
N LYS A 89 2.61 3.75 11.26
CA LYS A 89 2.75 2.80 10.15
C LYS A 89 3.87 3.23 9.19
N LEU A 90 4.66 2.28 8.72
CA LEU A 90 5.60 2.47 7.62
C LEU A 90 4.83 2.37 6.30
N GLU A 91 4.58 3.49 5.65
CA GLU A 91 4.01 3.57 4.32
C GLU A 91 5.09 3.27 3.27
N ALA A 92 4.90 2.21 2.49
CA ALA A 92 5.75 1.78 1.41
C ALA A 92 4.93 1.78 0.11
N THR A 93 5.18 2.76 -0.75
CA THR A 93 4.35 3.00 -1.94
C THR A 93 5.16 3.67 -3.05
N LEU A 94 4.50 4.03 -4.13
CA LEU A 94 5.04 4.86 -5.19
C LEU A 94 4.40 6.25 -5.18
N ASP A 95 5.11 7.23 -5.70
CA ASP A 95 4.62 8.58 -5.86
C ASP A 95 3.27 8.61 -6.60
N GLN A 96 2.42 9.57 -6.23
CA GLN A 96 1.08 9.71 -6.79
C GLN A 96 1.09 10.03 -8.31
N GLU A 97 2.18 10.53 -8.83
CA GLU A 97 2.36 10.74 -10.26
C GLU A 97 2.45 9.43 -11.07
N VAL A 98 2.72 8.30 -10.40
CA VAL A 98 2.77 6.99 -11.06
C VAL A 98 1.38 6.38 -11.11
N ASN A 99 0.80 6.24 -12.28
CA ASN A 99 -0.51 5.60 -12.46
C ASN A 99 -0.38 4.08 -12.62
N ASN A 100 0.56 3.63 -13.45
CA ASN A 100 0.78 2.21 -13.70
C ASN A 100 2.26 1.92 -13.97
N ILE A 101 2.73 0.74 -13.54
CA ILE A 101 4.07 0.22 -13.84
C ILE A 101 3.94 -1.03 -14.70
N GLN A 102 4.64 -1.04 -15.82
CA GLN A 102 4.77 -2.21 -16.68
C GLN A 102 6.16 -2.83 -16.51
N ASN A 103 6.22 -4.12 -16.17
CA ASN A 103 7.48 -4.87 -16.02
C ASN A 103 8.52 -4.19 -15.11
N GLY A 104 8.08 -3.41 -14.12
CA GLY A 104 8.96 -2.77 -13.15
C GLY A 104 9.12 -3.60 -11.88
N ASN A 105 10.30 -3.50 -11.27
CA ASN A 105 10.60 -4.15 -10.01
C ASN A 105 10.81 -3.09 -8.93
N VAL A 106 10.09 -3.22 -7.82
CA VAL A 106 10.29 -2.43 -6.60
C VAL A 106 10.21 -3.37 -5.41
N THR A 107 11.32 -3.56 -4.72
CA THR A 107 11.42 -4.34 -3.49
C THR A 107 11.97 -3.46 -2.38
N ILE A 108 11.28 -3.45 -1.25
CA ILE A 108 11.63 -2.67 -0.06
C ILE A 108 11.84 -3.67 1.07
N THR A 109 13.09 -3.86 1.50
CA THR A 109 13.41 -4.71 2.66
C THR A 109 13.44 -3.84 3.90
N VAL A 110 12.64 -4.23 4.91
CA VAL A 110 12.47 -3.49 6.16
C VAL A 110 12.89 -4.34 7.35
N PRO A 111 13.43 -3.75 8.43
CA PRO A 111 13.83 -4.50 9.60
C PRO A 111 12.62 -5.08 10.36
N ALA A 112 12.76 -6.31 10.84
CA ALA A 112 11.87 -6.90 11.81
C ALA A 112 12.19 -6.33 13.20
N ASN A 113 11.65 -5.16 13.52
CA ASN A 113 12.01 -4.38 14.71
C ASN A 113 11.40 -4.89 16.04
N GLY A 114 10.68 -6.01 16.01
CA GLY A 114 10.02 -6.61 17.19
C GLY A 114 8.78 -5.86 17.68
N LYS A 115 8.35 -4.78 16.99
CA LYS A 115 7.17 -3.96 17.34
C LYS A 115 6.01 -4.12 16.37
N ILE A 116 6.23 -4.77 15.21
CA ILE A 116 5.24 -4.87 14.14
C ILE A 116 4.02 -5.65 14.64
N ARG A 117 2.84 -5.01 14.56
CA ARG A 117 1.54 -5.54 14.98
C ARG A 117 0.44 -5.40 13.92
N SER A 118 0.75 -4.77 12.79
CA SER A 118 -0.20 -4.70 11.66
C SER A 118 0.51 -4.79 10.31
N LEU A 119 -0.15 -5.48 9.37
CA LEU A 119 0.26 -5.58 7.97
C LEU A 119 -0.94 -5.24 7.10
N ASP A 120 -0.81 -4.17 6.31
CA ASP A 120 -1.85 -3.70 5.38
C ASP A 120 -1.29 -3.73 3.96
N ALA A 121 -1.94 -4.43 3.06
CA ALA A 121 -1.54 -4.51 1.66
C ALA A 121 -2.71 -4.22 0.73
N SER A 122 -2.48 -3.35 -0.25
CA SER A 122 -3.49 -2.98 -1.24
C SER A 122 -2.90 -2.79 -2.65
N SER A 123 -3.76 -2.63 -3.65
CA SER A 123 -3.37 -2.22 -5.02
C SER A 123 -2.23 -3.07 -5.60
N ALA A 124 -2.43 -4.39 -5.63
CA ALA A 124 -1.52 -5.39 -6.17
C ALA A 124 -0.13 -5.46 -5.49
N SER A 125 0.02 -4.86 -4.30
CA SER A 125 1.25 -4.94 -3.51
C SER A 125 1.44 -6.33 -2.88
N LYS A 126 2.65 -6.55 -2.35
CA LYS A 126 3.00 -7.81 -1.69
C LYS A 126 3.81 -7.57 -0.42
N ILE A 127 3.40 -8.20 0.69
CA ILE A 127 4.19 -8.22 1.93
C ILE A 127 4.65 -9.65 2.20
N ILE A 128 5.92 -9.83 2.51
CA ILE A 128 6.52 -11.12 2.87
C ILE A 128 7.26 -10.96 4.20
N GLY A 129 6.87 -11.70 5.24
CA GLY A 129 7.64 -11.89 6.46
C GLY A 129 8.61 -13.07 6.31
N GLU A 130 9.90 -12.82 6.44
CA GLU A 130 10.94 -13.88 6.48
C GLU A 130 11.15 -14.43 7.88
N THR A 131 10.62 -13.75 8.90
CA THR A 131 10.70 -14.14 10.30
C THR A 131 9.31 -14.13 10.95
N THR A 132 9.15 -14.82 12.07
CA THR A 132 7.91 -14.81 12.85
C THR A 132 7.72 -13.45 13.53
N LEU A 133 6.58 -12.82 13.28
CA LEU A 133 6.17 -11.54 13.89
C LEU A 133 5.41 -11.83 15.18
N LYS A 134 5.81 -11.18 16.28
CA LYS A 134 5.23 -11.43 17.61
C LYS A 134 4.56 -10.18 18.17
N ALA A 135 3.30 -10.29 18.59
CA ALA A 135 2.57 -9.19 19.21
C ALA A 135 1.46 -9.69 20.15
N GLY A 136 1.00 -8.86 21.09
CA GLY A 136 -0.19 -9.18 21.88
C GLY A 136 -1.45 -9.21 21.01
N LYS A 137 -1.62 -8.18 20.16
CA LYS A 137 -2.69 -8.10 19.15
C LYS A 137 -2.07 -7.88 17.79
N PHE A 138 -2.52 -8.63 16.78
CA PHE A 138 -2.02 -8.53 15.42
C PHE A 138 -3.16 -8.38 14.43
N SER A 139 -3.04 -7.48 13.45
CA SER A 139 -3.98 -7.34 12.35
C SER A 139 -3.33 -7.55 11.00
N ILE A 140 -4.03 -8.23 10.10
CA ILE A 140 -3.65 -8.43 8.71
C ILE A 140 -4.81 -7.99 7.83
N GLU A 141 -4.58 -7.01 6.97
CA GLU A 141 -5.57 -6.51 6.03
C GLU A 141 -5.02 -6.62 4.60
N ALA A 142 -5.80 -7.23 3.70
CA ALA A 142 -5.42 -7.35 2.31
C ALA A 142 -6.60 -7.01 1.39
N SER A 143 -6.37 -6.17 0.40
CA SER A 143 -7.40 -5.76 -0.55
C SER A 143 -6.85 -5.57 -1.97
N SER A 144 -7.74 -5.43 -2.97
CA SER A 144 -7.38 -5.00 -4.34
C SER A 144 -6.21 -5.81 -4.94
N ALA A 145 -6.37 -7.13 -4.98
CA ALA A 145 -5.42 -8.10 -5.53
C ALA A 145 -4.04 -8.14 -4.83
N ALA A 146 -3.92 -7.60 -3.62
CA ALA A 146 -2.70 -7.67 -2.83
C ALA A 146 -2.44 -9.07 -2.28
N LYS A 147 -1.20 -9.30 -1.84
CA LYS A 147 -0.78 -10.60 -1.26
C LYS A 147 0.03 -10.37 0.01
N ILE A 148 -0.31 -11.10 1.08
CA ILE A 148 0.46 -11.12 2.32
C ILE A 148 0.88 -12.56 2.61
N LYS A 149 2.17 -12.77 2.92
CA LYS A 149 2.70 -14.01 3.44
C LYS A 149 3.49 -13.75 4.70
N ALA A 150 3.06 -14.29 5.85
CA ALA A 150 3.69 -14.05 7.13
C ALA A 150 3.51 -15.24 8.10
N ALA A 151 4.43 -15.37 9.06
CA ALA A 151 4.25 -16.17 10.25
C ALA A 151 4.00 -15.22 11.43
N VAL A 152 2.97 -15.46 12.22
CA VAL A 152 2.52 -14.61 13.33
C VAL A 152 2.30 -15.42 14.59
N GLU A 153 2.82 -14.92 15.71
CA GLU A 153 2.57 -15.41 17.06
C GLU A 153 1.92 -14.28 17.87
N ALA A 154 0.68 -14.45 18.30
CA ALA A 154 -0.08 -13.40 18.98
C ALA A 154 -1.04 -13.95 20.05
N VAL A 155 -1.52 -13.12 20.97
CA VAL A 155 -2.64 -13.47 21.83
C VAL A 155 -3.95 -13.41 21.02
N SER A 156 -4.12 -12.38 20.21
CA SER A 156 -5.27 -12.29 19.31
C SER A 156 -4.85 -11.83 17.92
N CYS A 157 -5.45 -12.43 16.88
CA CYS A 157 -5.20 -12.08 15.49
C CYS A 157 -6.52 -11.77 14.78
N THR A 158 -6.53 -10.71 13.97
CA THR A 158 -7.63 -10.36 13.08
C THR A 158 -7.12 -10.37 11.65
N ILE A 159 -7.85 -11.01 10.74
CA ILE A 159 -7.52 -11.07 9.32
C ILE A 159 -8.73 -10.59 8.54
N GLU A 160 -8.53 -9.58 7.69
CA GLU A 160 -9.53 -9.05 6.79
C GLU A 160 -9.04 -9.16 5.35
N THR A 161 -9.86 -9.78 4.48
CA THR A 161 -9.52 -9.92 3.07
C THR A 161 -10.68 -9.48 2.19
N SER A 162 -10.40 -8.78 1.11
CA SER A 162 -11.40 -8.35 0.15
C SER A 162 -10.85 -8.22 -1.27
N SER A 163 -11.73 -8.12 -2.26
CA SER A 163 -11.37 -7.72 -3.64
C SER A 163 -10.23 -8.54 -4.26
N ALA A 164 -10.38 -9.86 -4.29
CA ALA A 164 -9.44 -10.82 -4.89
C ALA A 164 -8.02 -10.80 -4.27
N SER A 165 -7.89 -10.36 -3.03
CA SER A 165 -6.63 -10.42 -2.29
C SER A 165 -6.32 -11.83 -1.79
N LYS A 166 -5.08 -12.07 -1.35
CA LYS A 166 -4.64 -13.36 -0.82
C LYS A 166 -3.78 -13.19 0.42
N VAL A 167 -4.16 -13.88 1.50
CA VAL A 167 -3.35 -14.00 2.71
C VAL A 167 -2.93 -15.45 2.89
N GLU A 168 -1.62 -15.68 2.99
CA GLU A 168 -0.99 -16.95 3.36
C GLU A 168 -0.29 -16.75 4.71
N ALA A 169 -0.96 -17.06 5.81
CA ALA A 169 -0.41 -16.86 7.14
C ALA A 169 -0.34 -18.17 7.94
N SER A 170 0.80 -18.38 8.60
CA SER A 170 0.91 -19.36 9.69
C SER A 170 0.70 -18.61 11.00
N ILE A 171 -0.40 -18.90 11.71
CA ILE A 171 -0.80 -18.14 12.89
C ILE A 171 -0.82 -19.06 14.10
N GLU A 172 -0.09 -18.65 15.15
CA GLU A 172 -0.19 -19.21 16.48
C GLU A 172 -0.83 -18.16 17.40
N ALA A 173 -2.09 -18.34 17.78
CA ALA A 173 -2.84 -17.37 18.58
C ALA A 173 -3.87 -18.06 19.48
N GLU A 174 -4.19 -17.46 20.64
CA GLU A 174 -5.29 -17.91 21.51
C GLU A 174 -6.67 -17.65 20.88
N SER A 175 -6.78 -16.58 20.08
CA SER A 175 -8.00 -16.27 19.32
C SER A 175 -7.65 -15.70 17.94
N CYS A 176 -8.43 -16.10 16.92
CA CYS A 176 -8.27 -15.58 15.57
C CYS A 176 -9.66 -15.34 14.95
N SER A 177 -9.87 -14.13 14.41
CA SER A 177 -11.05 -13.80 13.61
C SER A 177 -10.65 -13.63 12.14
N LEU A 178 -11.49 -14.13 11.25
CA LEU A 178 -11.31 -14.02 9.81
C LEU A 178 -12.57 -13.42 9.19
N ASP A 179 -12.42 -12.36 8.40
CA ASP A 179 -13.44 -11.75 7.56
C ASP A 179 -12.93 -11.74 6.10
N ALA A 180 -13.75 -12.29 5.16
CA ALA A 180 -13.32 -12.52 3.78
C ALA A 180 -14.45 -12.31 2.76
#